data_8bea874188df392410544216611bb26a
#
_entry.id   8bea874188df392410544216611bb26a
#
_cell.length_a   1.000
_cell.length_b   1.000
_cell.length_c   1.000
_cell.angle_alpha   90.00
_cell.angle_beta   90.00
_cell.angle_gamma   90.00
#
_symmetry.space_group_name_H-M   'P 1'
#
loop_
_entity.id
_entity.type
_entity.pdbx_description
1 polymer ?
#
loop_
_entity_poly.entity_id
_entity_poly.type
_entity_poly.pdbx_seq_one_letter_code
_entity_poly.pdbx_strand_id
1 'polypeptide(L)'
;MATLYDVAREAGVSKTLVSRTINHQPGVSPENRKKIEEAMRKLHYTPNEVARSLVLQKTNIIGVVLDSLCEPYYFDFIRGVESGVDDTGLEALFCSGRELPDKKDRMINFFSQGRVDGIIIYGSATDDISLIRRLAKRTFPFVIVENEAYIEGINSIVVDNVSGGEIAVDHLVERGCRNIWHFTGDMKKTISQSRKQGYLNGMKKHGLTVTPQMIIESTFEEMMGYMQMKQLINECADNLPDAIFFGADVTAVGAVRAMQEAGIRVPEQVKVVGFDNDIYCTAGKGIPGLTTLCQPLREMGIKAVNILRDTIQNPSMERKNVLFSPKLIIRESSSNK
;
A
#
# COMPACT_ATOMS: atom_id res chain seq x y z
N MET A 1 -37.32 12.89 14.00
CA MET A 1 -36.10 13.69 13.78
C MET A 1 -36.51 15.07 13.29
N ALA A 2 -35.90 16.12 13.83
CA ALA A 2 -36.12 17.47 13.33
C ALA A 2 -35.63 17.55 11.85
N THR A 3 -36.32 18.37 11.06
CA THR A 3 -36.02 18.58 9.65
C THR A 3 -35.49 19.99 9.41
N LEU A 4 -34.92 20.26 8.26
CA LEU A 4 -34.46 21.58 7.86
C LEU A 4 -35.64 22.61 7.86
N TYR A 5 -36.87 22.15 7.64
CA TYR A 5 -38.08 22.97 7.79
C TYR A 5 -38.35 23.38 9.23
N ASP A 6 -38.15 22.49 10.20
CA ASP A 6 -38.38 22.78 11.61
C ASP A 6 -37.37 23.81 12.10
N VAL A 7 -36.08 23.70 11.65
CA VAL A 7 -35.06 24.72 11.96
C VAL A 7 -35.43 26.08 11.38
N ALA A 8 -35.88 26.11 10.14
CA ALA A 8 -36.29 27.35 9.48
C ALA A 8 -37.46 28.04 10.24
N ARG A 9 -38.44 27.26 10.65
CA ARG A 9 -39.58 27.72 11.43
C ARG A 9 -39.17 28.25 12.80
N GLU A 10 -38.33 27.52 13.53
CA GLU A 10 -37.83 27.89 14.87
C GLU A 10 -36.96 29.16 14.80
N ALA A 11 -36.10 29.30 13.80
CA ALA A 11 -35.23 30.46 13.61
C ALA A 11 -35.93 31.68 13.00
N GLY A 12 -37.17 31.53 12.52
CA GLY A 12 -37.94 32.58 11.86
C GLY A 12 -37.34 33.03 10.53
N VAL A 13 -36.71 32.11 9.76
CA VAL A 13 -36.01 32.38 8.50
C VAL A 13 -36.48 31.44 7.40
N SER A 14 -36.07 31.73 6.14
CA SER A 14 -36.39 30.84 5.04
C SER A 14 -35.50 29.56 5.04
N LYS A 15 -36.04 28.46 4.49
CA LYS A 15 -35.29 27.21 4.30
C LYS A 15 -34.00 27.42 3.52
N THR A 16 -34.02 28.32 2.54
CA THR A 16 -32.85 28.67 1.75
C THR A 16 -31.74 29.29 2.61
N LEU A 17 -32.12 30.11 3.60
CA LEU A 17 -31.16 30.75 4.48
C LEU A 17 -30.54 29.74 5.45
N VAL A 18 -31.33 28.80 5.96
CA VAL A 18 -30.81 27.67 6.77
C VAL A 18 -29.84 26.83 5.94
N SER A 19 -30.21 26.45 4.71
CA SER A 19 -29.33 25.69 3.80
C SER A 19 -28.01 26.43 3.52
N ARG A 20 -28.06 27.72 3.25
CA ARG A 20 -26.85 28.55 3.04
C ARG A 20 -25.97 28.60 4.29
N THR A 21 -26.57 28.68 5.47
CA THR A 21 -25.84 28.70 6.76
C THR A 21 -25.10 27.37 6.96
N ILE A 22 -25.78 26.26 6.78
CA ILE A 22 -25.21 24.90 6.92
C ILE A 22 -24.05 24.67 5.92
N ASN A 23 -24.20 25.22 4.70
CA ASN A 23 -23.21 25.07 3.64
C ASN A 23 -22.15 26.19 3.64
N HIS A 24 -22.08 27.00 4.68
CA HIS A 24 -21.13 28.12 4.79
C HIS A 24 -21.12 29.07 3.59
N GLN A 25 -22.24 29.18 2.88
CA GLN A 25 -22.37 30.04 1.70
C GLN A 25 -22.46 31.53 2.08
N PRO A 26 -21.97 32.44 1.24
CA PRO A 26 -22.09 33.88 1.48
C PRO A 26 -23.55 34.36 1.41
N GLY A 27 -23.81 35.53 1.99
CA GLY A 27 -25.14 36.17 1.96
C GLY A 27 -26.04 35.84 3.15
N VAL A 28 -25.47 35.31 4.26
CA VAL A 28 -26.14 35.12 5.54
C VAL A 28 -25.56 36.13 6.55
N SER A 29 -26.40 36.98 7.11
CA SER A 29 -25.96 37.95 8.14
C SER A 29 -25.51 37.22 9.41
N PRO A 30 -24.57 37.80 10.22
CA PRO A 30 -24.13 37.20 11.47
C PRO A 30 -25.29 36.94 12.45
N GLU A 31 -26.29 37.82 12.47
CA GLU A 31 -27.48 37.69 13.30
C GLU A 31 -28.33 36.46 12.92
N ASN A 32 -28.59 36.29 11.61
CA ASN A 32 -29.36 35.14 11.13
C ASN A 32 -28.58 33.85 11.31
N ARG A 33 -27.28 33.84 11.14
CA ARG A 33 -26.43 32.69 11.42
C ARG A 33 -26.58 32.24 12.85
N LYS A 34 -26.49 33.16 13.82
CA LYS A 34 -26.65 32.88 15.23
C LYS A 34 -28.02 32.29 15.54
N LYS A 35 -29.13 32.89 15.02
CA LYS A 35 -30.49 32.37 15.19
C LYS A 35 -30.65 30.93 14.67
N ILE A 36 -30.06 30.64 13.51
CA ILE A 36 -30.11 29.30 12.90
C ILE A 36 -29.35 28.29 13.75
N GLU A 37 -28.12 28.62 14.19
CA GLU A 37 -27.31 27.75 15.04
C GLU A 37 -27.97 27.48 16.41
N GLU A 38 -28.64 28.46 17.01
CA GLU A 38 -29.42 28.31 18.23
C GLU A 38 -30.64 27.39 18.03
N ALA A 39 -31.37 27.55 16.90
CA ALA A 39 -32.48 26.69 16.54
C ALA A 39 -32.03 25.25 16.28
N MET A 40 -30.91 25.06 15.60
CA MET A 40 -30.33 23.72 15.38
C MET A 40 -29.99 23.03 16.71
N ARG A 41 -29.37 23.76 17.66
CA ARG A 41 -29.05 23.22 19.00
C ARG A 41 -30.30 22.85 19.76
N LYS A 42 -31.32 23.74 19.81
CA LYS A 42 -32.58 23.54 20.49
C LYS A 42 -33.36 22.33 19.98
N LEU A 43 -33.35 22.12 18.68
CA LEU A 43 -34.05 21.02 18.03
C LEU A 43 -33.22 19.74 17.91
N HIS A 44 -31.96 19.71 18.41
CA HIS A 44 -31.01 18.64 18.24
C HIS A 44 -30.90 18.22 16.74
N TYR A 45 -30.96 19.22 15.84
CA TYR A 45 -30.87 19.01 14.43
C TYR A 45 -29.41 18.86 14.00
N THR A 46 -29.07 17.71 13.45
CA THR A 46 -27.79 17.46 12.78
C THR A 46 -28.02 17.48 11.27
N PRO A 47 -27.27 18.28 10.52
CA PRO A 47 -27.35 18.25 9.05
C PRO A 47 -27.17 16.83 8.50
N ASN A 48 -28.00 16.46 7.54
CA ASN A 48 -27.84 15.18 6.88
C ASN A 48 -26.77 15.31 5.80
N GLU A 49 -25.56 14.78 6.07
CA GLU A 49 -24.42 14.83 5.16
C GLU A 49 -24.70 14.12 3.83
N VAL A 50 -25.53 13.06 3.82
CA VAL A 50 -25.95 12.38 2.59
C VAL A 50 -26.79 13.31 1.72
N ALA A 51 -27.76 14.04 2.32
CA ALA A 51 -28.56 15.01 1.57
C ALA A 51 -27.70 16.20 1.08
N ARG A 52 -26.70 16.59 1.86
CA ARG A 52 -25.75 17.65 1.51
C ARG A 52 -24.85 17.22 0.35
N SER A 53 -24.31 16.03 0.38
CA SER A 53 -23.44 15.50 -0.68
C SER A 53 -24.16 15.37 -2.01
N LEU A 54 -25.45 15.00 -2.00
CA LEU A 54 -26.29 14.98 -3.19
C LEU A 54 -26.45 16.36 -3.84
N VAL A 55 -26.61 17.41 -3.02
CA VAL A 55 -26.76 18.78 -3.55
C VAL A 55 -25.43 19.35 -4.05
N LEU A 56 -24.34 19.09 -3.32
CA LEU A 56 -23.01 19.59 -3.63
C LEU A 56 -22.26 18.73 -4.65
N GLN A 57 -22.76 17.53 -4.94
CA GLN A 57 -22.08 16.48 -5.73
C GLN A 57 -20.65 16.21 -5.22
N LYS A 58 -20.46 16.32 -3.89
CA LYS A 58 -19.18 16.18 -3.22
C LYS A 58 -19.39 15.61 -1.83
N THR A 59 -18.61 14.58 -1.51
CA THR A 59 -18.69 13.89 -0.21
C THR A 59 -17.59 14.34 0.75
N ASN A 60 -16.48 14.84 0.26
CA ASN A 60 -15.19 15.03 0.93
C ASN A 60 -14.63 13.73 1.51
N ILE A 61 -15.01 12.58 0.97
CA ILE A 61 -14.53 11.27 1.38
C ILE A 61 -13.77 10.65 0.21
N ILE A 62 -12.62 10.02 0.50
CA ILE A 62 -11.91 9.17 -0.42
C ILE A 62 -12.01 7.70 0.00
N GLY A 63 -12.09 6.79 -0.97
CA GLY A 63 -12.02 5.36 -0.72
C GLY A 63 -10.57 4.87 -0.81
N VAL A 64 -10.18 3.95 0.08
CA VAL A 64 -8.87 3.29 0.04
C VAL A 64 -9.12 1.79 0.01
N VAL A 65 -8.75 1.16 -1.11
CA VAL A 65 -8.93 -0.28 -1.33
C VAL A 65 -7.57 -0.96 -1.24
N LEU A 66 -7.39 -1.78 -0.20
CA LEU A 66 -6.17 -2.56 0.05
C LEU A 66 -6.45 -4.05 -0.19
N ASP A 67 -5.40 -4.84 -0.37
CA ASP A 67 -5.54 -6.30 -0.41
C ASP A 67 -5.89 -6.86 0.97
N SER A 68 -5.27 -6.35 2.04
CA SER A 68 -5.56 -6.72 3.42
C SER A 68 -5.52 -5.50 4.35
N LEU A 69 -6.34 -5.51 5.40
CA LEU A 69 -6.29 -4.54 6.51
C LEU A 69 -5.62 -5.14 7.76
N CYS A 70 -5.32 -6.45 7.73
CA CYS A 70 -4.79 -7.17 8.88
C CYS A 70 -3.29 -7.44 8.79
N GLU A 71 -2.68 -7.20 7.63
CA GLU A 71 -1.26 -7.42 7.43
C GLU A 71 -0.46 -6.19 7.86
N PRO A 72 0.54 -6.35 8.74
CA PRO A 72 1.40 -5.27 9.21
C PRO A 72 2.09 -4.48 8.10
N TYR A 73 2.36 -5.12 6.97
CA TYR A 73 2.91 -4.50 5.78
C TYR A 73 2.19 -3.20 5.37
N TYR A 74 0.84 -3.16 5.49
CA TYR A 74 0.06 -1.99 5.09
C TYR A 74 0.03 -0.87 6.13
N PHE A 75 0.50 -1.07 7.36
CA PHE A 75 0.32 -0.11 8.45
C PHE A 75 0.97 1.25 8.14
N ASP A 76 2.17 1.27 7.62
CA ASP A 76 2.84 2.54 7.31
C ASP A 76 2.20 3.25 6.11
N PHE A 77 1.67 2.51 5.14
CA PHE A 77 0.87 3.10 4.06
C PHE A 77 -0.43 3.72 4.59
N ILE A 78 -1.16 3.00 5.46
CA ILE A 78 -2.39 3.50 6.11
C ILE A 78 -2.09 4.78 6.89
N ARG A 79 -1.03 4.79 7.73
CA ARG A 79 -0.59 6.00 8.45
C ARG A 79 -0.22 7.14 7.49
N GLY A 80 0.35 6.81 6.35
CA GLY A 80 0.63 7.78 5.30
C GLY A 80 -0.63 8.40 4.72
N VAL A 81 -1.66 7.60 4.46
CA VAL A 81 -2.97 8.08 4.01
C VAL A 81 -3.63 8.96 5.07
N GLU A 82 -3.67 8.50 6.34
CA GLU A 82 -4.20 9.29 7.47
C GLU A 82 -3.49 10.65 7.57
N SER A 83 -2.15 10.66 7.59
CA SER A 83 -1.39 11.92 7.59
C SER A 83 -1.65 12.78 6.35
N GLY A 84 -1.92 12.16 5.21
CA GLY A 84 -2.20 12.88 3.96
C GLY A 84 -3.57 13.57 3.94
N VAL A 85 -4.58 13.06 4.67
CA VAL A 85 -5.91 13.67 4.72
C VAL A 85 -6.02 14.78 5.77
N ASP A 86 -5.20 14.77 6.84
CA ASP A 86 -5.27 15.72 7.95
C ASP A 86 -5.36 17.20 7.53
N ASP A 87 -4.57 17.60 6.52
CA ASP A 87 -4.51 18.99 6.05
C ASP A 87 -5.39 19.27 4.82
N THR A 88 -6.23 18.30 4.40
CA THR A 88 -6.96 18.40 3.13
C THR A 88 -8.45 18.66 3.29
N GLY A 89 -9.00 18.44 4.48
CA GLY A 89 -10.44 18.42 4.73
C GLY A 89 -11.16 17.23 4.08
N LEU A 90 -10.40 16.18 3.70
CA LEU A 90 -10.90 14.90 3.24
C LEU A 90 -10.93 13.90 4.40
N GLU A 91 -11.83 12.94 4.31
CA GLU A 91 -11.88 11.76 5.18
C GLU A 91 -11.54 10.51 4.37
N ALA A 92 -10.95 9.47 4.98
CA ALA A 92 -10.62 8.23 4.31
C ALA A 92 -11.47 7.05 4.80
N LEU A 93 -12.07 6.30 3.87
CA LEU A 93 -12.74 5.03 4.13
C LEU A 93 -11.90 3.87 3.60
N PHE A 94 -11.44 3.02 4.51
CA PHE A 94 -10.63 1.85 4.16
C PHE A 94 -11.49 0.61 3.95
N CYS A 95 -11.16 -0.18 2.93
CA CYS A 95 -11.72 -1.51 2.74
C CYS A 95 -10.69 -2.51 2.21
N SER A 96 -10.96 -3.82 2.43
CA SER A 96 -10.12 -4.90 1.97
C SER A 96 -10.73 -5.64 0.79
N GLY A 97 -9.95 -5.79 -0.28
CA GLY A 97 -10.26 -6.66 -1.44
C GLY A 97 -10.02 -8.14 -1.17
N ARG A 98 -9.27 -8.49 -0.10
CA ARG A 98 -8.86 -9.87 0.26
C ARG A 98 -8.20 -10.61 -0.91
N GLU A 99 -7.41 -9.91 -1.71
CA GLU A 99 -6.76 -10.45 -2.92
C GLU A 99 -7.73 -11.12 -3.92
N LEU A 100 -9.02 -10.84 -3.81
CA LEU A 100 -10.04 -11.36 -4.71
C LEU A 100 -10.46 -10.29 -5.71
N PRO A 101 -10.15 -10.46 -7.01
CA PRO A 101 -10.46 -9.46 -8.06
C PRO A 101 -11.92 -9.06 -8.07
N ASP A 102 -12.86 -10.01 -7.97
CA ASP A 102 -14.30 -9.74 -7.94
C ASP A 102 -14.73 -8.91 -6.72
N LYS A 103 -14.08 -9.11 -5.57
CA LYS A 103 -14.39 -8.34 -4.38
C LYS A 103 -13.83 -6.93 -4.50
N LYS A 104 -12.62 -6.79 -5.01
CA LYS A 104 -11.99 -5.50 -5.30
C LYS A 104 -12.87 -4.70 -6.29
N ASP A 105 -13.33 -5.32 -7.37
CA ASP A 105 -14.25 -4.69 -8.36
C ASP A 105 -15.56 -4.25 -7.72
N ARG A 106 -16.19 -5.09 -6.88
CA ARG A 106 -17.41 -4.72 -6.14
C ARG A 106 -17.18 -3.51 -5.22
N MET A 107 -16.07 -3.44 -4.49
CA MET A 107 -15.76 -2.31 -3.61
C MET A 107 -15.55 -1.02 -4.41
N ILE A 108 -14.82 -1.10 -5.51
CA ILE A 108 -14.60 0.04 -6.40
C ILE A 108 -15.93 0.54 -6.99
N ASN A 109 -16.77 -0.38 -7.47
CA ASN A 109 -18.10 -0.02 -7.98
C ASN A 109 -18.99 0.57 -6.88
N PHE A 110 -18.92 0.04 -5.66
CA PHE A 110 -19.65 0.59 -4.52
C PHE A 110 -19.23 2.03 -4.22
N PHE A 111 -17.94 2.30 -4.17
CA PHE A 111 -17.42 3.65 -3.92
C PHE A 111 -17.74 4.62 -5.06
N SER A 112 -17.53 4.21 -6.32
CA SER A 112 -17.72 5.09 -7.49
C SER A 112 -19.17 5.51 -7.78
N GLN A 113 -20.14 5.00 -7.02
CA GLN A 113 -21.56 5.39 -7.12
C GLN A 113 -21.90 6.62 -6.27
N GLY A 114 -20.99 7.58 -6.14
CA GLY A 114 -21.22 8.85 -5.43
C GLY A 114 -21.07 8.76 -3.91
N ARG A 115 -20.44 7.69 -3.39
CA ARG A 115 -20.15 7.53 -1.96
C ARG A 115 -18.85 8.15 -1.55
N VAL A 116 -17.91 8.27 -2.50
CA VAL A 116 -16.62 8.93 -2.32
C VAL A 116 -16.29 9.78 -3.55
N ASP A 117 -15.42 10.76 -3.40
CA ASP A 117 -15.02 11.68 -4.47
C ASP A 117 -13.88 11.12 -5.33
N GLY A 118 -13.18 10.11 -4.83
CA GLY A 118 -12.12 9.41 -5.54
C GLY A 118 -11.61 8.20 -4.77
N ILE A 119 -10.75 7.37 -5.39
CA ILE A 119 -10.29 6.11 -4.83
C ILE A 119 -8.76 5.97 -4.96
N ILE A 120 -8.11 5.50 -3.89
CA ILE A 120 -6.78 4.95 -3.92
C ILE A 120 -6.91 3.43 -3.95
N ILE A 121 -6.26 2.77 -4.92
CA ILE A 121 -6.28 1.33 -5.07
C ILE A 121 -4.85 0.82 -4.91
N TYR A 122 -4.63 0.02 -3.88
CA TYR A 122 -3.39 -0.69 -3.66
C TYR A 122 -3.52 -2.11 -4.20
N GLY A 123 -2.63 -2.52 -5.10
CA GLY A 123 -2.69 -3.86 -5.64
C GLY A 123 -1.70 -4.11 -6.75
N SER A 124 -0.90 -5.14 -6.58
CA SER A 124 0.14 -5.58 -7.50
C SER A 124 -0.22 -6.83 -8.31
N ALA A 125 -1.44 -7.37 -8.14
CA ALA A 125 -1.87 -8.55 -8.87
C ALA A 125 -1.98 -8.27 -10.39
N THR A 126 -1.52 -9.22 -11.21
CA THR A 126 -1.62 -9.11 -12.67
C THR A 126 -3.07 -9.05 -13.14
N ASP A 127 -3.99 -9.70 -12.42
CA ASP A 127 -5.43 -9.68 -12.70
C ASP A 127 -6.05 -8.29 -12.50
N ASP A 128 -5.46 -7.45 -11.65
CA ASP A 128 -5.89 -6.07 -11.44
C ASP A 128 -5.75 -5.20 -12.70
N ILE A 129 -4.88 -5.56 -13.63
CA ILE A 129 -4.65 -4.81 -14.87
C ILE A 129 -5.96 -4.62 -15.67
N SER A 130 -6.78 -5.66 -15.74
CA SER A 130 -8.08 -5.60 -16.44
C SER A 130 -9.05 -4.62 -15.77
N LEU A 131 -9.06 -4.60 -14.44
CA LEU A 131 -9.84 -3.69 -13.61
C LEU A 131 -9.36 -2.24 -13.78
N ILE A 132 -8.05 -2.01 -13.70
CA ILE A 132 -7.45 -0.68 -13.87
C ILE A 132 -7.77 -0.11 -15.25
N ARG A 133 -7.67 -0.93 -16.32
CA ARG A 133 -8.04 -0.52 -17.68
C ARG A 133 -9.51 -0.14 -17.83
N ARG A 134 -10.42 -0.81 -17.11
CA ARG A 134 -11.85 -0.43 -17.08
C ARG A 134 -12.06 0.89 -16.36
N LEU A 135 -11.33 1.12 -15.26
CA LEU A 135 -11.39 2.39 -14.50
C LEU A 135 -10.82 3.56 -15.31
N ALA A 136 -9.73 3.36 -16.03
CA ALA A 136 -9.10 4.39 -16.86
C ALA A 136 -10.06 4.96 -17.93
N LYS A 137 -11.08 4.19 -18.33
CA LYS A 137 -12.14 4.64 -19.27
C LYS A 137 -13.24 5.46 -18.59
N ARG A 138 -13.24 5.56 -17.26
CA ARG A 138 -14.22 6.34 -16.50
C ARG A 138 -13.64 7.71 -16.15
N THR A 139 -14.49 8.71 -15.98
CA THR A 139 -14.10 10.05 -15.54
C THR A 139 -13.87 10.14 -14.03
N PHE A 140 -14.00 9.02 -13.30
CA PHE A 140 -13.90 8.96 -11.86
C PHE A 140 -12.44 9.05 -11.40
N PRO A 141 -12.10 9.95 -10.43
CA PRO A 141 -10.73 10.13 -9.95
C PRO A 141 -10.19 8.90 -9.23
N PHE A 142 -8.98 8.42 -9.60
CA PHE A 142 -8.31 7.36 -8.89
C PHE A 142 -6.79 7.44 -9.00
N VAL A 143 -6.10 6.78 -8.06
CA VAL A 143 -4.66 6.57 -8.02
C VAL A 143 -4.39 5.09 -7.79
N ILE A 144 -3.49 4.52 -8.56
CA ILE A 144 -3.02 3.15 -8.36
C ILE A 144 -1.70 3.16 -7.61
N VAL A 145 -1.57 2.25 -6.64
CA VAL A 145 -0.34 2.07 -5.87
C VAL A 145 0.14 0.62 -6.03
N GLU A 146 1.43 0.44 -6.22
CA GLU A 146 2.11 -0.87 -6.32
C GLU A 146 1.70 -1.74 -7.52
N ASN A 147 1.12 -1.20 -8.58
CA ASN A 147 0.96 -1.93 -9.82
C ASN A 147 1.89 -1.35 -10.89
N GLU A 148 2.87 -2.13 -11.30
CA GLU A 148 3.93 -1.75 -12.25
C GLU A 148 3.49 -1.87 -13.72
N ALA A 149 2.27 -2.33 -13.99
CA ALA A 149 1.76 -2.36 -15.35
C ALA A 149 1.63 -0.93 -15.89
N TYR A 150 2.38 -0.64 -16.96
CA TYR A 150 2.22 0.63 -17.64
C TYR A 150 0.85 0.75 -18.28
N ILE A 151 0.06 1.70 -17.82
CA ILE A 151 -1.23 2.06 -18.39
C ILE A 151 -1.24 3.56 -18.61
N GLU A 152 -1.41 3.98 -19.85
CA GLU A 152 -1.48 5.39 -20.20
C GLU A 152 -2.70 6.08 -19.59
N GLY A 153 -2.55 7.32 -19.19
CA GLY A 153 -3.67 8.15 -18.72
C GLY A 153 -4.12 7.91 -17.28
N ILE A 154 -3.34 7.22 -16.46
CA ILE A 154 -3.64 7.01 -15.03
C ILE A 154 -2.58 7.67 -14.12
N ASN A 155 -2.97 7.94 -12.87
CA ASN A 155 -2.01 8.26 -11.82
C ASN A 155 -1.50 6.97 -11.18
N SER A 156 -0.18 6.80 -11.07
CA SER A 156 0.43 5.64 -10.44
C SER A 156 1.57 6.01 -9.49
N ILE A 157 1.73 5.19 -8.47
CA ILE A 157 2.82 5.26 -7.50
C ILE A 157 3.38 3.85 -7.37
N VAL A 158 4.65 3.67 -7.65
CA VAL A 158 5.32 2.36 -7.58
C VAL A 158 6.70 2.48 -6.93
N VAL A 159 7.21 1.36 -6.43
CA VAL A 159 8.59 1.22 -5.98
C VAL A 159 9.41 0.60 -7.12
N ASP A 160 10.66 1.01 -7.26
CA ASP A 160 11.61 0.39 -8.19
C ASP A 160 12.07 -0.98 -7.65
N ASN A 161 11.21 -1.97 -7.83
CA ASN A 161 11.45 -3.33 -7.37
C ASN A 161 12.61 -4.02 -8.12
N VAL A 162 12.88 -3.62 -9.36
CA VAL A 162 14.03 -4.12 -10.13
C VAL A 162 15.32 -3.64 -9.48
N SER A 163 15.45 -2.33 -9.26
CA SER A 163 16.59 -1.76 -8.54
C SER A 163 16.75 -2.36 -7.15
N GLY A 164 15.64 -2.62 -6.44
CA GLY A 164 15.67 -3.27 -5.13
C GLY A 164 16.31 -4.66 -5.17
N GLY A 165 15.95 -5.49 -6.16
CA GLY A 165 16.58 -6.81 -6.34
C GLY A 165 18.07 -6.70 -6.70
N GLU A 166 18.47 -5.73 -7.54
CA GLU A 166 19.88 -5.46 -7.85
C GLU A 166 20.68 -5.06 -6.61
N ILE A 167 20.16 -4.14 -5.79
CA ILE A 167 20.78 -3.69 -4.53
C ILE A 167 20.97 -4.86 -3.56
N ALA A 168 19.99 -5.77 -3.46
CA ALA A 168 20.09 -6.95 -2.60
C ALA A 168 21.27 -7.85 -3.02
N VAL A 169 21.40 -8.12 -4.32
CA VAL A 169 22.52 -8.94 -4.85
C VAL A 169 23.84 -8.22 -4.71
N ASP A 170 23.93 -6.93 -5.06
CA ASP A 170 25.14 -6.10 -4.90
C ASP A 170 25.67 -6.21 -3.46
N HIS A 171 24.77 -6.00 -2.48
CA HIS A 171 25.14 -6.10 -1.06
C HIS A 171 25.68 -7.49 -0.70
N LEU A 172 24.99 -8.55 -1.12
CA LEU A 172 25.43 -9.91 -0.79
C LEU A 172 26.79 -10.26 -1.43
N VAL A 173 27.02 -9.80 -2.67
CA VAL A 173 28.31 -9.96 -3.36
C VAL A 173 29.43 -9.19 -2.63
N GLU A 174 29.18 -7.97 -2.17
CA GLU A 174 30.10 -7.18 -1.34
C GLU A 174 30.44 -7.88 -0.01
N ARG A 175 29.50 -8.72 0.52
CA ARG A 175 29.72 -9.57 1.69
C ARG A 175 30.44 -10.89 1.38
N GLY A 176 30.91 -11.07 0.14
CA GLY A 176 31.70 -12.22 -0.30
C GLY A 176 30.87 -13.40 -0.79
N CYS A 177 29.52 -13.29 -0.85
CA CYS A 177 28.67 -14.35 -1.34
C CYS A 177 28.78 -14.52 -2.86
N ARG A 178 28.74 -15.79 -3.32
CA ARG A 178 28.75 -16.13 -4.74
C ARG A 178 27.63 -17.09 -5.12
N ASN A 179 27.22 -17.98 -4.22
CA ASN A 179 26.06 -18.87 -4.36
C ASN A 179 24.84 -18.22 -3.68
N ILE A 180 24.16 -17.32 -4.40
CA ILE A 180 23.04 -16.53 -3.89
C ILE A 180 21.74 -17.09 -4.48
N TRP A 181 20.82 -17.52 -3.65
CA TRP A 181 19.51 -18.01 -4.06
C TRP A 181 18.42 -16.95 -3.87
N HIS A 182 17.30 -17.11 -4.56
CA HIS A 182 16.18 -16.18 -4.48
C HIS A 182 14.87 -16.92 -4.21
N PHE A 183 14.25 -16.63 -3.07
CA PHE A 183 12.86 -16.98 -2.81
C PHE A 183 12.00 -15.82 -3.31
N THR A 184 11.24 -16.05 -4.38
CA THR A 184 10.38 -15.01 -4.94
C THR A 184 9.19 -14.76 -4.01
N GLY A 185 8.32 -13.83 -4.32
CA GLY A 185 6.96 -13.82 -3.78
C GLY A 185 6.02 -14.57 -4.71
N ASP A 186 4.71 -14.34 -4.55
CA ASP A 186 3.71 -14.85 -5.49
C ASP A 186 3.95 -14.25 -6.90
N MET A 187 4.28 -15.11 -7.84
CA MET A 187 4.59 -14.72 -9.23
C MET A 187 3.38 -14.20 -10.01
N LYS A 188 2.18 -14.27 -9.45
CA LYS A 188 0.99 -13.56 -9.96
C LYS A 188 1.01 -12.07 -9.63
N LYS A 189 1.98 -11.60 -8.85
CA LYS A 189 2.15 -10.18 -8.53
C LYS A 189 3.29 -9.58 -9.36
N THR A 190 3.07 -8.40 -9.92
CA THR A 190 4.07 -7.69 -10.75
C THR A 190 5.34 -7.40 -9.96
N ILE A 191 5.21 -7.03 -8.69
CA ILE A 191 6.34 -6.77 -7.79
C ILE A 191 7.27 -7.99 -7.63
N SER A 192 6.72 -9.21 -7.56
CA SER A 192 7.54 -10.44 -7.47
C SER A 192 8.33 -10.68 -8.75
N GLN A 193 7.70 -10.42 -9.90
CA GLN A 193 8.36 -10.54 -11.21
C GLN A 193 9.52 -9.52 -11.31
N SER A 194 9.31 -8.28 -10.87
CA SER A 194 10.33 -7.22 -10.91
C SER A 194 11.46 -7.47 -9.92
N ARG A 195 11.18 -7.93 -8.68
CA ARG A 195 12.22 -8.33 -7.70
C ARG A 195 13.08 -9.46 -8.24
N LYS A 196 12.46 -10.48 -8.87
CA LYS A 196 13.16 -11.56 -9.56
C LYS A 196 14.02 -11.05 -10.71
N GLN A 197 13.51 -10.12 -11.53
CA GLN A 197 14.28 -9.53 -12.62
C GLN A 197 15.50 -8.78 -12.08
N GLY A 198 15.34 -8.02 -10.98
CA GLY A 198 16.44 -7.35 -10.31
C GLY A 198 17.51 -8.32 -9.78
N TYR A 199 17.08 -9.43 -9.16
CA TYR A 199 18.00 -10.50 -8.78
C TYR A 199 18.81 -11.04 -9.97
N LEU A 200 18.14 -11.35 -11.09
CA LEU A 200 18.79 -11.83 -12.30
C LEU A 200 19.79 -10.82 -12.89
N ASN A 201 19.41 -9.54 -12.91
CA ASN A 201 20.27 -8.45 -13.34
C ASN A 201 21.53 -8.33 -12.47
N GLY A 202 21.33 -8.34 -11.13
CA GLY A 202 22.42 -8.27 -10.17
C GLY A 202 23.40 -9.46 -10.33
N MET A 203 22.89 -10.68 -10.41
CA MET A 203 23.72 -11.88 -10.65
C MET A 203 24.53 -11.76 -11.95
N LYS A 204 23.88 -11.36 -13.03
CA LYS A 204 24.54 -11.14 -14.33
C LYS A 204 25.61 -10.04 -14.27
N LYS A 205 25.32 -8.93 -13.60
CA LYS A 205 26.27 -7.81 -13.40
C LYS A 205 27.58 -8.27 -12.75
N HIS A 206 27.49 -9.21 -11.81
CA HIS A 206 28.64 -9.77 -11.11
C HIS A 206 29.23 -11.04 -11.75
N GLY A 207 28.75 -11.43 -12.94
CA GLY A 207 29.23 -12.63 -13.65
C GLY A 207 28.90 -13.95 -12.95
N LEU A 208 27.85 -13.95 -12.10
CA LEU A 208 27.40 -15.13 -11.37
C LEU A 208 26.36 -15.91 -12.18
N THR A 209 26.52 -17.24 -12.20
CA THR A 209 25.59 -18.12 -12.92
C THR A 209 24.35 -18.36 -12.07
N VAL A 210 23.19 -18.31 -12.70
CA VAL A 210 21.91 -18.67 -12.07
C VAL A 210 21.39 -19.95 -12.71
N THR A 211 21.07 -20.94 -11.90
CA THR A 211 20.38 -22.16 -12.34
C THR A 211 18.91 -22.13 -11.87
N PRO A 212 18.02 -22.88 -12.55
CA PRO A 212 16.59 -22.88 -12.16
C PRO A 212 16.34 -23.23 -10.68
N GLN A 213 17.17 -24.09 -10.09
CA GLN A 213 17.06 -24.51 -8.69
C GLN A 213 17.34 -23.39 -7.69
N MET A 214 18.08 -22.36 -8.10
CA MET A 214 18.40 -21.21 -7.26
C MET A 214 17.22 -20.23 -7.11
N ILE A 215 16.13 -20.44 -7.85
CA ILE A 215 14.94 -19.60 -7.82
C ILE A 215 13.77 -20.44 -7.30
N ILE A 216 13.36 -20.17 -6.08
CA ILE A 216 12.27 -20.88 -5.41
C ILE A 216 11.03 -19.99 -5.45
N GLU A 217 10.00 -20.44 -6.15
CA GLU A 217 8.72 -19.73 -6.17
C GLU A 217 8.03 -19.89 -4.81
N SER A 218 7.65 -18.78 -4.20
CA SER A 218 7.11 -18.71 -2.85
C SER A 218 5.83 -17.87 -2.80
N THR A 219 5.37 -17.57 -1.58
CA THR A 219 4.28 -16.64 -1.29
C THR A 219 4.75 -15.60 -0.28
N PHE A 220 3.85 -14.68 0.12
CA PHE A 220 4.12 -13.69 1.16
C PHE A 220 3.61 -14.18 2.53
N GLU A 221 4.00 -15.42 2.91
CA GLU A 221 3.57 -16.07 4.14
C GLU A 221 4.77 -16.64 4.93
N GLU A 222 4.77 -16.42 6.25
CA GLU A 222 5.81 -16.94 7.15
C GLU A 222 5.92 -18.46 7.10
N MET A 223 4.76 -19.15 7.12
CA MET A 223 4.72 -20.60 7.10
C MET A 223 5.28 -21.19 5.81
N MET A 224 5.05 -20.54 4.67
CA MET A 224 5.60 -21.00 3.40
C MET A 224 7.13 -20.90 3.40
N GLY A 225 7.68 -19.76 3.84
CA GLY A 225 9.12 -19.62 4.00
C GLY A 225 9.75 -20.68 4.90
N TYR A 226 9.08 -20.99 6.02
CA TYR A 226 9.50 -22.03 6.94
C TYR A 226 9.50 -23.42 6.29
N MET A 227 8.42 -23.82 5.64
CA MET A 227 8.29 -25.15 5.03
C MET A 227 9.27 -25.36 3.87
N GLN A 228 9.39 -24.36 2.99
CA GLN A 228 10.30 -24.42 1.85
C GLN A 228 11.76 -24.44 2.30
N MET A 229 12.13 -23.69 3.33
CA MET A 229 13.49 -23.75 3.88
C MET A 229 13.78 -25.09 4.52
N LYS A 230 12.85 -25.71 5.24
CA LYS A 230 13.04 -27.09 5.76
C LYS A 230 13.25 -28.09 4.64
N GLN A 231 12.48 -27.99 3.56
CA GLN A 231 12.67 -28.82 2.39
C GLN A 231 14.07 -28.63 1.78
N LEU A 232 14.48 -27.38 1.58
CA LEU A 232 15.81 -27.04 1.05
C LEU A 232 16.94 -27.61 1.92
N ILE A 233 16.84 -27.50 3.23
CA ILE A 233 17.82 -28.05 4.17
C ILE A 233 17.93 -29.56 4.01
N ASN A 234 16.80 -30.27 3.89
CA ASN A 234 16.79 -31.71 3.73
C ASN A 234 17.38 -32.16 2.38
N GLU A 235 17.17 -31.38 1.33
CA GLU A 235 17.65 -31.71 -0.04
C GLU A 235 19.12 -31.32 -0.26
N CYS A 236 19.62 -30.27 0.41
CA CYS A 236 20.91 -29.66 0.16
C CYS A 236 21.79 -29.56 1.42
N ALA A 237 21.65 -30.48 2.41
CA ALA A 237 22.30 -30.40 3.71
C ALA A 237 23.82 -30.08 3.66
N ASP A 238 24.53 -30.64 2.67
CA ASP A 238 25.96 -30.48 2.51
C ASP A 238 26.36 -29.31 1.57
N ASN A 239 25.38 -28.63 0.94
CA ASN A 239 25.65 -27.59 -0.05
C ASN A 239 24.61 -26.45 0.00
N LEU A 240 24.49 -25.84 1.18
CA LEU A 240 23.62 -24.66 1.35
C LEU A 240 24.13 -23.46 0.55
N PRO A 241 23.24 -22.53 0.14
CA PRO A 241 23.67 -21.27 -0.46
C PRO A 241 24.46 -20.40 0.53
N ASP A 242 25.38 -19.57 0.03
CA ASP A 242 26.08 -18.56 0.84
C ASP A 242 25.10 -17.52 1.37
N ALA A 243 24.08 -17.22 0.58
CA ALA A 243 23.07 -16.24 0.93
C ALA A 243 21.73 -16.50 0.22
N ILE A 244 20.67 -15.97 0.81
CA ILE A 244 19.32 -16.01 0.22
C ILE A 244 18.73 -14.59 0.25
N PHE A 245 18.28 -14.17 -0.94
CA PHE A 245 17.43 -12.99 -1.10
C PHE A 245 15.96 -13.42 -1.10
N PHE A 246 15.19 -12.95 -0.13
CA PHE A 246 13.75 -13.19 -0.02
C PHE A 246 12.96 -12.03 -0.61
N GLY A 247 11.95 -12.35 -1.39
CA GLY A 247 11.03 -11.37 -1.98
C GLY A 247 10.16 -10.62 -0.96
N ALA A 248 10.12 -11.09 0.32
CA ALA A 248 9.47 -10.39 1.42
C ALA A 248 10.07 -10.80 2.77
N ASP A 249 10.02 -9.92 3.75
CA ASP A 249 10.54 -10.13 5.09
C ASP A 249 9.78 -11.22 5.85
N VAL A 250 8.47 -11.26 5.71
CA VAL A 250 7.63 -12.28 6.36
C VAL A 250 8.05 -13.71 5.97
N THR A 251 8.40 -13.91 4.69
CA THR A 251 8.90 -15.21 4.19
C THR A 251 10.30 -15.48 4.74
N ALA A 252 11.17 -14.46 4.79
CA ALA A 252 12.52 -14.57 5.35
C ALA A 252 12.49 -14.98 6.84
N VAL A 253 11.57 -14.42 7.64
CA VAL A 253 11.39 -14.77 9.06
C VAL A 253 11.12 -16.26 9.23
N GLY A 254 10.18 -16.81 8.45
CA GLY A 254 9.87 -18.24 8.47
C GLY A 254 11.09 -19.11 8.12
N ALA A 255 11.82 -18.73 7.08
CA ALA A 255 13.03 -19.44 6.65
C ALA A 255 14.16 -19.36 7.70
N VAL A 256 14.38 -18.21 8.32
CA VAL A 256 15.39 -18.07 9.40
C VAL A 256 15.05 -18.96 10.59
N ARG A 257 13.77 -19.07 10.97
CA ARG A 257 13.35 -20.01 12.03
C ARG A 257 13.67 -21.45 11.68
N ALA A 258 13.39 -21.89 10.45
CA ALA A 258 13.71 -23.23 10.00
C ALA A 258 15.22 -23.50 10.03
N MET A 259 16.04 -22.52 9.62
CA MET A 259 17.51 -22.61 9.70
C MET A 259 17.98 -22.75 11.14
N GLN A 260 17.47 -21.94 12.07
CA GLN A 260 17.83 -22.01 13.49
C GLN A 260 17.48 -23.37 14.12
N GLU A 261 16.30 -23.90 13.82
CA GLU A 261 15.89 -25.25 14.29
C GLU A 261 16.82 -26.36 13.79
N ALA A 262 17.40 -26.18 12.60
CA ALA A 262 18.38 -27.10 12.02
C ALA A 262 19.83 -26.82 12.46
N GLY A 263 20.06 -25.84 13.35
CA GLY A 263 21.39 -25.46 13.83
C GLY A 263 22.23 -24.66 12.83
N ILE A 264 21.60 -24.14 11.76
CA ILE A 264 22.26 -23.29 10.75
C ILE A 264 22.31 -21.86 11.26
N ARG A 265 23.53 -21.29 11.32
CA ARG A 265 23.73 -19.94 11.84
C ARG A 265 23.56 -18.90 10.74
N VAL A 266 22.77 -17.87 11.05
CA VAL A 266 22.58 -16.65 10.26
C VAL A 266 23.22 -15.51 11.04
N PRO A 267 24.18 -14.78 10.49
CA PRO A 267 24.66 -14.75 9.09
C PRO A 267 25.89 -15.65 8.78
N GLU A 268 26.45 -16.37 9.75
CA GLU A 268 27.78 -16.98 9.63
C GLU A 268 27.84 -18.05 8.55
N GLN A 269 26.79 -18.87 8.39
CA GLN A 269 26.71 -19.94 7.39
C GLN A 269 25.87 -19.52 6.18
N VAL A 270 24.74 -18.86 6.42
CA VAL A 270 23.86 -18.36 5.37
C VAL A 270 23.48 -16.92 5.68
N LYS A 271 23.75 -16.00 4.77
CA LYS A 271 23.30 -14.61 4.88
C LYS A 271 21.89 -14.47 4.33
N VAL A 272 21.12 -13.56 4.93
CA VAL A 272 19.72 -13.32 4.56
C VAL A 272 19.47 -11.84 4.31
N VAL A 273 18.84 -11.55 3.18
CA VAL A 273 18.30 -10.23 2.83
C VAL A 273 16.82 -10.39 2.50
N GLY A 274 15.98 -9.56 3.08
CA GLY A 274 14.55 -9.49 2.82
C GLY A 274 14.15 -8.27 1.97
N PHE A 275 12.86 -8.02 1.94
CA PHE A 275 12.24 -6.87 1.29
C PHE A 275 11.04 -6.42 2.12
N ASP A 276 10.77 -5.13 2.24
CA ASP A 276 9.64 -4.40 2.82
C ASP A 276 10.03 -3.54 4.03
N ASN A 277 10.95 -3.98 4.89
CA ASN A 277 11.25 -3.43 6.21
C ASN A 277 10.03 -3.47 7.15
N ASP A 278 9.35 -4.60 7.15
CA ASP A 278 8.19 -4.86 7.99
C ASP A 278 8.58 -4.91 9.50
N ILE A 279 7.60 -4.75 10.38
CA ILE A 279 7.78 -4.84 11.84
C ILE A 279 8.42 -6.17 12.29
N TYR A 280 8.26 -7.22 11.50
CA TYR A 280 8.87 -8.52 11.74
C TYR A 280 10.38 -8.54 11.54
N CYS A 281 10.97 -7.54 10.84
CA CYS A 281 12.41 -7.44 10.61
C CYS A 281 13.20 -7.09 11.86
N THR A 282 12.58 -6.41 12.81
CA THR A 282 13.24 -5.98 14.03
C THR A 282 13.14 -7.07 15.07
N ALA A 283 14.29 -7.65 15.41
CA ALA A 283 14.51 -8.71 16.38
C ALA A 283 13.50 -8.74 17.54
N GLY A 284 12.81 -9.82 17.71
CA GLY A 284 11.88 -10.00 18.82
C GLY A 284 11.57 -11.44 19.16
N LYS A 285 11.92 -12.38 18.28
CA LYS A 285 11.58 -13.80 18.43
C LYS A 285 12.79 -14.73 18.42
N GLY A 286 13.96 -14.21 18.85
CA GLY A 286 15.20 -14.98 18.83
C GLY A 286 15.87 -15.11 17.46
N ILE A 287 15.38 -14.41 16.45
CA ILE A 287 16.01 -14.33 15.13
C ILE A 287 16.90 -13.07 15.03
N PRO A 288 17.98 -13.09 14.23
CA PRO A 288 18.77 -11.88 13.98
C PRO A 288 17.91 -10.85 13.26
N GLY A 289 18.17 -9.55 13.52
CA GLY A 289 17.53 -8.48 12.78
C GLY A 289 17.78 -8.62 11.28
N LEU A 290 16.73 -8.57 10.47
CA LEU A 290 16.82 -8.78 9.03
C LEU A 290 17.35 -7.55 8.30
N THR A 291 18.42 -7.74 7.52
CA THR A 291 18.78 -6.82 6.44
C THR A 291 17.69 -6.86 5.39
N THR A 292 17.20 -5.69 4.97
CA THR A 292 16.02 -5.63 4.10
C THR A 292 16.02 -4.39 3.21
N LEU A 293 15.29 -4.44 2.11
CA LEU A 293 14.98 -3.30 1.24
C LEU A 293 13.74 -2.58 1.78
N CYS A 294 13.95 -1.40 2.36
CA CYS A 294 12.89 -0.58 2.94
C CYS A 294 12.12 0.16 1.85
N GLN A 295 10.81 0.00 1.83
CA GLN A 295 9.88 0.77 1.00
C GLN A 295 9.39 2.00 1.76
N PRO A 296 9.29 3.19 1.11
CA PRO A 296 8.81 4.41 1.76
C PRO A 296 7.27 4.46 1.79
N LEU A 297 6.64 3.43 2.37
CA LEU A 297 5.17 3.22 2.32
C LEU A 297 4.38 4.41 2.87
N ARG A 298 4.87 5.04 3.96
CA ARG A 298 4.22 6.23 4.53
C ARG A 298 4.24 7.41 3.56
N GLU A 299 5.36 7.66 2.90
CA GLU A 299 5.50 8.73 1.91
C GLU A 299 4.63 8.45 0.69
N MET A 300 4.52 7.17 0.29
CA MET A 300 3.63 6.74 -0.79
C MET A 300 2.16 7.00 -0.46
N GLY A 301 1.71 6.75 0.77
CA GLY A 301 0.35 7.03 1.23
C GLY A 301 0.04 8.53 1.19
N ILE A 302 0.92 9.37 1.74
CA ILE A 302 0.79 10.84 1.67
C ILE A 302 0.71 11.30 0.21
N LYS A 303 1.59 10.77 -0.63
CA LYS A 303 1.65 11.15 -2.06
C LYS A 303 0.39 10.73 -2.81
N ALA A 304 -0.17 9.55 -2.49
CA ALA A 304 -1.41 9.06 -3.10
C ALA A 304 -2.59 10.00 -2.80
N VAL A 305 -2.74 10.43 -1.55
CA VAL A 305 -3.78 11.39 -1.15
C VAL A 305 -3.60 12.71 -1.89
N ASN A 306 -2.39 13.25 -1.94
CA ASN A 306 -2.13 14.52 -2.62
C ASN A 306 -2.44 14.47 -4.12
N ILE A 307 -2.02 13.40 -4.81
CA ILE A 307 -2.33 13.22 -6.23
C ILE A 307 -3.84 13.06 -6.44
N LEU A 308 -4.52 12.29 -5.59
CA LEU A 308 -5.96 12.09 -5.69
C LEU A 308 -6.72 13.40 -5.46
N ARG A 309 -6.38 14.16 -4.41
CA ARG A 309 -6.95 15.48 -4.13
C ARG A 309 -6.80 16.42 -5.33
N ASP A 310 -5.58 16.53 -5.88
CA ASP A 310 -5.31 17.38 -7.04
C ASP A 310 -6.16 16.95 -8.25
N THR A 311 -6.32 15.63 -8.45
CA THR A 311 -7.15 15.07 -9.54
C THR A 311 -8.64 15.35 -9.34
N ILE A 312 -9.15 15.28 -8.08
CA ILE A 312 -10.53 15.64 -7.75
C ILE A 312 -10.80 17.12 -8.02
N GLN A 313 -9.85 18.00 -7.66
CA GLN A 313 -9.97 19.43 -7.85
C GLN A 313 -9.81 19.87 -9.32
N ASN A 314 -8.96 19.17 -10.07
CA ASN A 314 -8.71 19.43 -11.48
C ASN A 314 -8.64 18.13 -12.29
N PRO A 315 -9.78 17.61 -12.78
CA PRO A 315 -9.82 16.35 -13.54
C PRO A 315 -9.03 16.38 -14.85
N SER A 316 -8.74 17.55 -15.39
CA SER A 316 -7.98 17.72 -16.64
C SER A 316 -6.47 17.80 -16.44
N MET A 317 -5.97 17.74 -15.20
CA MET A 317 -4.53 17.80 -14.96
C MET A 317 -3.79 16.59 -15.57
N GLU A 318 -2.53 16.81 -15.92
CA GLU A 318 -1.63 15.76 -16.38
C GLU A 318 -1.50 14.66 -15.32
N ARG A 319 -1.51 13.41 -15.77
CA ARG A 319 -1.36 12.25 -14.89
C ARG A 319 0.07 12.12 -14.40
N LYS A 320 0.21 11.73 -13.14
CA LYS A 320 1.50 11.61 -12.45
C LYS A 320 1.86 10.13 -12.27
N ASN A 321 3.03 9.75 -12.76
CA ASN A 321 3.65 8.46 -12.48
C ASN A 321 4.84 8.70 -11.56
N VAL A 322 4.77 8.18 -10.33
CA VAL A 322 5.78 8.40 -9.30
C VAL A 322 6.49 7.10 -9.02
N LEU A 323 7.81 7.11 -9.17
CA LEU A 323 8.69 5.98 -8.85
C LEU A 323 9.47 6.31 -7.59
N PHE A 324 9.37 5.45 -6.58
CA PHE A 324 10.17 5.53 -5.36
C PHE A 324 11.30 4.49 -5.41
N SER A 325 12.49 4.87 -4.95
CA SER A 325 13.60 3.93 -4.82
C SER A 325 13.59 3.29 -3.42
N PRO A 326 13.70 1.96 -3.32
CA PRO A 326 13.86 1.30 -2.03
C PRO A 326 15.24 1.60 -1.44
N LYS A 327 15.39 1.51 -0.11
CA LYS A 327 16.65 1.73 0.60
C LYS A 327 17.07 0.48 1.34
N LEU A 328 18.34 0.07 1.20
CA LEU A 328 18.88 -1.04 1.96
C LEU A 328 19.10 -0.62 3.43
N ILE A 329 18.52 -1.40 4.34
CA ILE A 329 18.73 -1.30 5.81
C ILE A 329 19.52 -2.52 6.24
N ILE A 330 20.80 -2.31 6.56
CA ILE A 330 21.71 -3.39 6.97
C ILE A 330 21.50 -3.70 8.45
N ARG A 331 21.32 -5.00 8.77
CA ARG A 331 21.20 -5.54 10.12
C ARG A 331 22.02 -6.83 10.25
N GLU A 332 21.78 -7.56 11.33
CA GLU A 332 22.63 -8.72 11.72
C GLU A 332 22.59 -9.85 10.69
N SER A 333 21.47 -10.08 10.01
CA SER A 333 21.26 -11.26 9.12
C SER A 333 22.20 -11.30 7.90
N SER A 334 22.90 -10.22 7.59
CA SER A 334 23.88 -10.19 6.50
C SER A 334 25.17 -9.44 6.89
N SER A 335 25.30 -8.97 8.13
CA SER A 335 26.49 -8.29 8.60
C SER A 335 27.60 -9.30 8.92
N ASN A 336 28.83 -9.03 8.48
CA ASN A 336 29.98 -9.66 9.11
C ASN A 336 30.22 -8.94 10.44
N LYS A 337 30.28 -9.68 11.53
CA LYS A 337 30.77 -9.13 12.81
C LYS A 337 32.21 -8.66 12.69
#